data_8a644f308ea4d3732584058c3a5c04d4
#
_entry.id   8a644f308ea4d3732584058c3a5c04d4
#
_cell.length_a   1.000
_cell.length_b   1.000
_cell.length_c   1.000
_cell.angle_alpha   90.00
_cell.angle_beta   90.00
_cell.angle_gamma   90.00
#
_symmetry.space_group_name_H-M   'P 1'
#
loop_
_entity.id
_entity.type
_entity.pdbx_description
1 polymer ?
#
loop_
_entity_poly.entity_id
_entity_poly.type
_entity_poly.pdbx_seq_one_letter_code
_entity_poly.pdbx_strand_id
1 'polypeptide(L)'
;MIKELMRDAFDVNASDIHLTVGLPPMFRVNGVLRQVGEEPLRREDTYNMAMELMDDRRRTQFLDNGEADFSYEIENVCRFRVNVFKQSNCVAAALRLISNNIPSFEDLRLPDVISDLAMLPRGLVLVTGPTGSGKSTTLAAVINKINKHRKDHVITLEDPIEYKHNHINSIINQREVGSDTKSFANGLRAALREDPDVILVGEMRDTETIATAITAAETGHLVLATLHTQDAASTVNRIIDVFPEHQQQQIRIQPVSYTHLTLPTIY
;
A
#
# COMPACT_ATOMS: atom_id res chain seq x y z
N MET A 1 -20.72 3.31 -17.97
CA MET A 1 -19.80 2.49 -18.82
C MET A 1 -18.57 2.02 -18.06
N ILE A 2 -17.67 2.90 -17.59
CA ILE A 2 -16.46 2.44 -16.90
C ILE A 2 -16.76 1.72 -15.58
N LYS A 3 -17.72 2.16 -14.80
CA LYS A 3 -18.10 1.52 -13.54
C LYS A 3 -18.72 0.13 -13.71
N GLU A 4 -19.42 -0.11 -14.78
CA GLU A 4 -19.93 -1.43 -15.15
C GLU A 4 -18.77 -2.36 -15.50
N LEU A 5 -17.85 -1.90 -16.36
CA LEU A 5 -16.65 -2.63 -16.72
C LEU A 5 -15.78 -3.00 -15.48
N MET A 6 -15.72 -2.11 -14.49
CA MET A 6 -15.01 -2.38 -13.24
C MET A 6 -15.74 -3.45 -12.39
N ARG A 7 -17.07 -3.50 -12.40
CA ARG A 7 -17.85 -4.55 -11.74
C ARG A 7 -17.68 -5.88 -12.44
N ASP A 8 -17.78 -5.88 -13.77
CA ASP A 8 -17.56 -7.10 -14.58
C ASP A 8 -16.17 -7.68 -14.32
N ALA A 9 -15.14 -6.83 -14.24
CA ALA A 9 -13.79 -7.25 -13.90
C ALA A 9 -13.68 -7.89 -12.51
N PHE A 10 -14.38 -7.32 -11.53
CA PHE A 10 -14.45 -7.88 -10.18
C PHE A 10 -15.14 -9.25 -10.18
N ASP A 11 -16.27 -9.40 -10.86
CA ASP A 11 -17.05 -10.63 -10.93
C ASP A 11 -16.28 -11.80 -11.57
N VAL A 12 -15.42 -11.51 -12.56
CA VAL A 12 -14.57 -12.52 -13.21
C VAL A 12 -13.19 -12.67 -12.56
N ASN A 13 -12.94 -12.02 -11.40
CA ASN A 13 -11.66 -12.00 -10.70
C ASN A 13 -10.48 -11.56 -11.60
N ALA A 14 -10.68 -10.53 -12.40
CA ALA A 14 -9.61 -9.94 -13.19
C ALA A 14 -8.65 -9.16 -12.27
N SER A 15 -7.35 -9.34 -12.45
CA SER A 15 -6.34 -8.59 -11.71
C SER A 15 -6.18 -7.15 -12.21
N ASP A 16 -6.33 -6.96 -13.52
CA ASP A 16 -6.14 -5.65 -14.15
C ASP A 16 -7.14 -5.44 -15.30
N ILE A 17 -7.48 -4.16 -15.54
CA ILE A 17 -8.20 -3.68 -16.71
C ILE A 17 -7.26 -2.77 -17.49
N HIS A 18 -7.18 -2.95 -18.80
CA HIS A 18 -6.43 -2.06 -19.68
C HIS A 18 -7.37 -1.42 -20.71
N LEU A 19 -7.33 -0.10 -20.78
CA LEU A 19 -8.09 0.71 -21.72
C LEU A 19 -7.12 1.44 -22.63
N THR A 20 -7.15 1.13 -23.92
CA THR A 20 -6.31 1.79 -24.94
C THR A 20 -7.07 1.95 -26.25
N VAL A 21 -6.73 2.97 -27.01
CA VAL A 21 -7.37 3.24 -28.31
C VAL A 21 -7.03 2.14 -29.31
N GLY A 22 -8.01 1.72 -30.09
CA GLY A 22 -7.86 0.74 -31.16
C GLY A 22 -8.01 -0.72 -30.74
N LEU A 23 -8.23 -0.97 -29.44
CA LEU A 23 -8.58 -2.29 -28.91
C LEU A 23 -9.85 -2.18 -28.05
N PRO A 24 -10.67 -3.23 -27.97
CA PRO A 24 -11.68 -3.33 -26.92
C PRO A 24 -11.04 -3.31 -25.53
N PRO A 25 -11.80 -3.06 -24.47
CA PRO A 25 -11.32 -3.21 -23.11
C PRO A 25 -10.67 -4.59 -22.89
N MET A 26 -9.54 -4.63 -22.21
CA MET A 26 -8.81 -5.86 -21.95
C MET A 26 -8.77 -6.15 -20.46
N PHE A 27 -9.16 -7.36 -20.05
CA PHE A 27 -9.01 -7.85 -18.69
C PHE A 27 -7.82 -8.79 -18.57
N ARG A 28 -7.09 -8.71 -17.48
CA ARG A 28 -6.09 -9.73 -17.13
C ARG A 28 -6.73 -10.72 -16.17
N VAL A 29 -6.96 -11.94 -16.65
CA VAL A 29 -7.55 -13.03 -15.84
C VAL A 29 -6.56 -14.19 -15.81
N ASN A 30 -6.14 -14.60 -14.59
CA ASN A 30 -5.12 -15.64 -14.41
C ASN A 30 -3.82 -15.36 -15.18
N GLY A 31 -3.36 -14.10 -15.18
CA GLY A 31 -2.15 -13.66 -15.87
C GLY A 31 -2.29 -13.41 -17.36
N VAL A 32 -3.39 -13.85 -18.01
CA VAL A 32 -3.63 -13.75 -19.46
C VAL A 32 -4.56 -12.57 -19.77
N LEU A 33 -4.18 -11.75 -20.76
CA LEU A 33 -5.05 -10.69 -21.29
C LEU A 33 -6.18 -11.29 -22.13
N ARG A 34 -7.42 -10.92 -21.81
CA ARG A 34 -8.63 -11.32 -22.51
C ARG A 34 -9.41 -10.08 -22.93
N GLN A 35 -9.92 -10.12 -24.16
CA GLN A 35 -10.76 -9.08 -24.72
C GLN A 35 -12.16 -9.12 -24.11
N VAL A 36 -12.72 -7.93 -23.84
CA VAL A 36 -14.09 -7.76 -23.33
C VAL A 36 -14.89 -6.96 -24.34
N GLY A 37 -15.90 -7.60 -24.93
CA GLY A 37 -16.64 -7.05 -26.06
C GLY A 37 -15.87 -7.15 -27.39
N GLU A 38 -16.47 -6.61 -28.45
CA GLU A 38 -15.91 -6.71 -29.82
C GLU A 38 -15.49 -5.33 -30.36
N GLU A 39 -16.04 -4.24 -29.84
CA GLU A 39 -15.83 -2.90 -30.37
C GLU A 39 -14.54 -2.27 -29.85
N PRO A 40 -13.62 -1.86 -30.73
CA PRO A 40 -12.43 -1.12 -30.34
C PRO A 40 -12.77 0.25 -29.77
N LEU A 41 -12.11 0.61 -28.67
CA LEU A 41 -12.25 1.93 -28.04
C LEU A 41 -11.71 3.03 -28.96
N ARG A 42 -12.46 4.12 -29.07
CA ARG A 42 -12.07 5.34 -29.77
C ARG A 42 -11.35 6.30 -28.80
N ARG A 43 -10.75 7.35 -29.34
CA ARG A 43 -10.08 8.40 -28.53
C ARG A 43 -11.03 9.04 -27.52
N GLU A 44 -12.27 9.27 -27.91
CA GLU A 44 -13.29 9.86 -27.05
C GLU A 44 -13.72 8.92 -25.95
N ASP A 45 -13.78 7.62 -26.21
CA ASP A 45 -14.19 6.61 -25.23
C ASP A 45 -13.17 6.52 -24.10
N THR A 46 -11.88 6.36 -24.43
CA THR A 46 -10.81 6.28 -23.42
C THR A 46 -10.69 7.58 -22.62
N TYR A 47 -10.83 8.74 -23.29
CA TYR A 47 -10.82 10.05 -22.62
C TYR A 47 -11.98 10.18 -21.63
N ASN A 48 -13.21 9.91 -22.06
CA ASN A 48 -14.41 10.04 -21.24
C ASN A 48 -14.39 9.08 -20.04
N MET A 49 -13.97 7.82 -20.26
CA MET A 49 -13.79 6.83 -19.18
C MET A 49 -12.78 7.31 -18.14
N ALA A 50 -11.64 7.86 -18.57
CA ALA A 50 -10.62 8.37 -17.67
C ALA A 50 -11.14 9.61 -16.89
N MET A 51 -11.83 10.53 -17.57
CA MET A 51 -12.40 11.72 -16.92
C MET A 51 -13.50 11.37 -15.91
N GLU A 52 -14.28 10.30 -16.14
CA GLU A 52 -15.30 9.82 -15.19
C GLU A 52 -14.69 9.33 -13.87
N LEU A 53 -13.46 8.83 -13.89
CA LEU A 53 -12.75 8.33 -12.71
C LEU A 53 -12.03 9.40 -11.90
N MET A 54 -11.78 10.58 -12.48
CA MET A 54 -10.97 11.62 -11.87
C MET A 54 -11.83 12.77 -11.32
N ASP A 55 -11.51 13.20 -10.11
CA ASP A 55 -11.95 14.48 -9.56
C ASP A 55 -11.19 15.66 -10.20
N ASP A 56 -11.60 16.89 -9.91
CA ASP A 56 -11.02 18.10 -10.52
C ASP A 56 -9.53 18.26 -10.23
N ARG A 57 -9.05 17.85 -9.05
CA ARG A 57 -7.63 17.89 -8.68
C ARG A 57 -6.82 16.93 -9.55
N ARG A 58 -7.29 15.69 -9.70
CA ARG A 58 -6.64 14.65 -10.51
C ARG A 58 -6.68 14.99 -12.00
N ARG A 59 -7.78 15.59 -12.47
CA ARG A 59 -7.86 16.11 -13.84
C ARG A 59 -6.82 17.17 -14.11
N THR A 60 -6.65 18.13 -13.20
CA THR A 60 -5.62 19.17 -13.32
C THR A 60 -4.23 18.53 -13.35
N GLN A 61 -3.92 17.62 -12.43
CA GLN A 61 -2.66 16.89 -12.40
C GLN A 61 -2.39 16.15 -13.73
N PHE A 62 -3.40 15.45 -14.26
CA PHE A 62 -3.30 14.74 -15.53
C PHE A 62 -3.07 15.66 -16.72
N LEU A 63 -3.75 16.80 -16.77
CA LEU A 63 -3.60 17.78 -17.84
C LEU A 63 -2.18 18.37 -17.85
N ASP A 64 -1.63 18.67 -16.67
CA ASP A 64 -0.30 19.28 -16.51
C ASP A 64 0.83 18.28 -16.74
N ASN A 65 0.73 17.08 -16.18
CA ASN A 65 1.82 16.09 -16.16
C ASN A 65 1.71 15.03 -17.26
N GLY A 66 0.52 14.83 -17.83
CA GLY A 66 0.24 13.76 -18.81
C GLY A 66 -0.04 12.39 -18.16
N GLU A 67 -0.01 12.31 -16.82
CA GLU A 67 -0.28 11.11 -16.05
C GLU A 67 -0.90 11.42 -14.69
N ALA A 68 -1.70 10.49 -14.17
CA ALA A 68 -2.26 10.54 -12.82
C ALA A 68 -2.38 9.11 -12.27
N ASP A 69 -1.91 8.90 -11.03
CA ASP A 69 -2.02 7.65 -10.28
C ASP A 69 -2.88 7.91 -9.04
N PHE A 70 -3.93 7.11 -8.83
CA PHE A 70 -4.86 7.30 -7.72
C PHE A 70 -5.67 6.04 -7.46
N SER A 71 -6.29 5.97 -6.28
CA SER A 71 -7.26 4.94 -5.95
C SER A 71 -8.68 5.38 -6.32
N TYR A 72 -9.47 4.43 -6.82
CA TYR A 72 -10.90 4.60 -7.08
C TYR A 72 -11.69 3.47 -6.45
N GLU A 73 -12.72 3.80 -5.66
CA GLU A 73 -13.56 2.82 -4.97
C GLU A 73 -14.98 2.80 -5.54
N ILE A 74 -15.48 1.62 -5.84
CA ILE A 74 -16.90 1.39 -6.04
C ILE A 74 -17.45 0.89 -4.70
N GLU A 75 -18.25 1.72 -4.06
CA GLU A 75 -18.79 1.49 -2.72
C GLU A 75 -19.41 0.10 -2.60
N ASN A 76 -19.04 -0.63 -1.54
CA ASN A 76 -19.49 -1.99 -1.24
C ASN A 76 -19.18 -3.06 -2.33
N VAL A 77 -18.33 -2.76 -3.30
CA VAL A 77 -17.96 -3.71 -4.36
C VAL A 77 -16.45 -3.96 -4.37
N CYS A 78 -15.67 -2.96 -4.78
CA CYS A 78 -14.24 -3.14 -4.99
C CYS A 78 -13.50 -1.80 -5.04
N ARG A 79 -12.18 -1.87 -4.87
CA ARG A 79 -11.26 -0.73 -5.02
C ARG A 79 -10.25 -1.04 -6.12
N PHE A 80 -9.89 -0.03 -6.88
CA PHE A 80 -8.87 -0.11 -7.92
C PHE A 80 -7.78 0.93 -7.70
N ARG A 81 -6.53 0.56 -7.94
CA ARG A 81 -5.48 1.50 -8.26
C ARG A 81 -5.61 1.85 -9.74
N VAL A 82 -5.73 3.12 -10.06
CA VAL A 82 -5.95 3.62 -11.41
C VAL A 82 -4.74 4.45 -11.81
N ASN A 83 -4.11 4.08 -12.91
CA ASN A 83 -3.11 4.89 -13.58
C ASN A 83 -3.66 5.33 -14.94
N VAL A 84 -3.83 6.64 -15.11
CA VAL A 84 -4.23 7.28 -16.37
C VAL A 84 -3.00 7.95 -16.97
N PHE A 85 -2.73 7.73 -18.24
CA PHE A 85 -1.55 8.26 -18.91
C PHE A 85 -1.80 8.61 -20.37
N LYS A 86 -0.97 9.51 -20.93
CA LYS A 86 -0.98 9.82 -22.36
C LYS A 86 -0.02 8.91 -23.11
N GLN A 87 -0.51 8.35 -24.22
CA GLN A 87 0.32 7.63 -25.17
C GLN A 87 -0.09 8.00 -26.60
N SER A 88 0.87 8.34 -27.48
CA SER A 88 0.59 8.68 -28.91
C SER A 88 -0.53 9.72 -29.07
N ASN A 89 -0.54 10.76 -28.23
CA ASN A 89 -1.57 11.80 -28.14
C ASN A 89 -2.98 11.27 -27.84
N CYS A 90 -3.12 10.08 -27.29
CA CYS A 90 -4.36 9.51 -26.80
C CYS A 90 -4.26 9.25 -25.30
N VAL A 91 -5.41 9.13 -24.64
CA VAL A 91 -5.51 8.71 -23.24
C VAL A 91 -5.59 7.20 -23.19
N ALA A 92 -4.85 6.62 -22.27
CA ALA A 92 -4.95 5.22 -21.88
C ALA A 92 -5.06 5.10 -20.37
N ALA A 93 -5.58 3.98 -19.88
CA ALA A 93 -5.67 3.71 -18.45
C ALA A 93 -5.37 2.24 -18.14
N ALA A 94 -4.71 2.03 -17.02
CA ALA A 94 -4.51 0.73 -16.40
C ALA A 94 -5.11 0.76 -15.00
N LEU A 95 -6.05 -0.16 -14.72
CA LEU A 95 -6.71 -0.25 -13.43
C LEU A 95 -6.37 -1.61 -12.82
N ARG A 96 -5.79 -1.62 -11.62
CA ARG A 96 -5.48 -2.83 -10.87
C ARG A 96 -6.50 -3.03 -9.76
N LEU A 97 -7.13 -4.19 -9.74
CA LEU A 97 -8.05 -4.57 -8.68
C LEU A 97 -7.30 -4.75 -7.36
N ILE A 98 -7.76 -4.06 -6.33
CA ILE A 98 -7.26 -4.21 -4.95
C ILE A 98 -8.12 -5.23 -4.25
N SER A 99 -7.50 -6.28 -3.72
CA SER A 99 -8.21 -7.36 -3.04
C SER A 99 -8.79 -6.89 -1.69
N ASN A 100 -10.05 -7.20 -1.45
CA ASN A 100 -10.68 -7.06 -0.13
C ASN A 100 -10.44 -8.30 0.74
N ASN A 101 -9.94 -9.39 0.15
CA ASN A 101 -9.68 -10.62 0.88
C ASN A 101 -8.25 -10.62 1.41
N ILE A 102 -8.11 -10.46 2.72
CA ILE A 102 -6.84 -10.50 3.42
C ILE A 102 -6.56 -11.96 3.76
N PRO A 103 -5.49 -12.57 3.24
CA PRO A 103 -5.15 -13.95 3.53
C PRO A 103 -4.82 -14.14 5.00
N SER A 104 -5.13 -15.31 5.54
CA SER A 104 -4.80 -15.67 6.91
C SER A 104 -3.31 -16.03 7.07
N PHE A 105 -2.85 -16.15 8.31
CA PHE A 105 -1.49 -16.62 8.60
C PHE A 105 -1.27 -18.03 8.06
N GLU A 106 -2.29 -18.88 8.16
CA GLU A 106 -2.30 -20.27 7.69
C GLU A 106 -2.21 -20.32 6.16
N ASP A 107 -2.99 -19.50 5.46
CA ASP A 107 -2.95 -19.41 3.98
C ASP A 107 -1.56 -19.00 3.49
N LEU A 108 -0.92 -18.08 4.18
CA LEU A 108 0.42 -17.60 3.86
C LEU A 108 1.54 -18.50 4.39
N ARG A 109 1.21 -19.51 5.19
CA ARG A 109 2.18 -20.40 5.87
C ARG A 109 3.25 -19.60 6.63
N LEU A 110 2.82 -18.53 7.30
CA LEU A 110 3.74 -17.69 8.06
C LEU A 110 4.18 -18.40 9.34
N PRO A 111 5.45 -18.26 9.74
CA PRO A 111 5.94 -18.79 11.01
C PRO A 111 5.21 -18.19 12.21
N ASP A 112 5.03 -18.96 13.29
CA ASP A 112 4.33 -18.54 14.51
C ASP A 112 4.93 -17.26 15.13
N VAL A 113 6.24 -17.07 15.01
CA VAL A 113 6.93 -15.86 15.50
C VAL A 113 6.32 -14.57 14.95
N ILE A 114 5.78 -14.57 13.73
CA ILE A 114 5.13 -13.39 13.17
C ILE A 114 3.81 -13.10 13.89
N SER A 115 3.09 -14.13 14.29
CA SER A 115 1.92 -14.00 15.13
C SER A 115 2.26 -13.38 16.49
N ASP A 116 3.38 -13.77 17.10
CA ASP A 116 3.86 -13.22 18.37
C ASP A 116 4.24 -11.74 18.22
N LEU A 117 4.88 -11.38 17.09
CA LEU A 117 5.21 -9.98 16.79
C LEU A 117 3.97 -9.08 16.66
N ALA A 118 2.88 -9.61 16.13
CA ALA A 118 1.60 -8.88 16.06
C ALA A 118 1.02 -8.56 17.44
N MET A 119 1.39 -9.34 18.46
CA MET A 119 0.88 -9.19 19.83
C MET A 119 1.80 -8.37 20.74
N LEU A 120 2.92 -7.87 20.24
CA LEU A 120 3.81 -7.00 21.00
C LEU A 120 3.09 -5.71 21.40
N PRO A 121 3.29 -5.21 22.61
CA PRO A 121 2.67 -3.97 23.06
C PRO A 121 3.29 -2.73 22.41
N ARG A 122 4.57 -2.78 22.07
CA ARG A 122 5.34 -1.68 21.47
C ARG A 122 6.62 -2.19 20.83
N GLY A 123 7.26 -1.34 20.04
CA GLY A 123 8.54 -1.63 19.39
C GLY A 123 8.48 -1.38 17.88
N LEU A 124 9.60 -1.56 17.20
CA LEU A 124 9.69 -1.43 15.74
C LEU A 124 9.87 -2.81 15.10
N VAL A 125 8.92 -3.21 14.27
CA VAL A 125 8.97 -4.42 13.46
C VAL A 125 9.21 -4.03 12.01
N LEU A 126 10.29 -4.55 11.43
CA LEU A 126 10.68 -4.27 10.05
C LEU A 126 10.44 -5.49 9.17
N VAL A 127 9.66 -5.30 8.10
CA VAL A 127 9.41 -6.31 7.08
C VAL A 127 10.16 -5.87 5.81
N THR A 128 11.18 -6.66 5.42
CA THR A 128 12.08 -6.29 4.33
C THR A 128 12.09 -7.31 3.22
N GLY A 129 12.48 -6.88 2.03
CA GLY A 129 12.55 -7.72 0.84
C GLY A 129 12.33 -6.92 -0.44
N PRO A 130 12.59 -7.51 -1.62
CA PRO A 130 12.35 -6.87 -2.90
C PRO A 130 10.86 -6.63 -3.16
N THR A 131 10.55 -5.86 -4.19
CA THR A 131 9.16 -5.71 -4.67
C THR A 131 8.60 -7.07 -5.07
N GLY A 132 7.34 -7.35 -4.69
CA GLY A 132 6.70 -8.63 -4.97
C GLY A 132 7.05 -9.78 -4.01
N SER A 133 7.86 -9.55 -2.96
CA SER A 133 8.21 -10.59 -1.97
C SER A 133 7.12 -10.87 -0.93
N GLY A 134 5.97 -10.23 -1.01
CA GLY A 134 4.85 -10.45 -0.08
C GLY A 134 4.85 -9.56 1.16
N LYS A 135 5.65 -8.49 1.24
CA LYS A 135 5.70 -7.57 2.40
C LYS A 135 4.32 -7.02 2.78
N SER A 136 3.63 -6.40 1.82
CA SER A 136 2.31 -5.81 2.06
C SER A 136 1.28 -6.86 2.44
N THR A 137 1.32 -8.03 1.82
CA THR A 137 0.44 -9.16 2.13
C THR A 137 0.64 -9.67 3.55
N THR A 138 1.91 -9.81 3.97
CA THR A 138 2.26 -10.20 5.33
C THR A 138 1.80 -9.17 6.35
N LEU A 139 2.06 -7.88 6.09
CA LEU A 139 1.63 -6.79 6.97
C LEU A 139 0.11 -6.69 7.05
N ALA A 140 -0.61 -6.90 5.95
CA ALA A 140 -2.06 -6.97 5.97
C ALA A 140 -2.57 -8.11 6.87
N ALA A 141 -1.95 -9.30 6.80
CA ALA A 141 -2.27 -10.41 7.70
C ALA A 141 -1.97 -10.06 9.18
N VAL A 142 -0.84 -9.39 9.45
CA VAL A 142 -0.48 -8.90 10.81
C VAL A 142 -1.52 -7.92 11.34
N ILE A 143 -1.89 -6.91 10.56
CA ILE A 143 -2.94 -5.95 10.93
C ILE A 143 -4.28 -6.66 11.16
N ASN A 144 -4.64 -7.61 10.30
CA ASN A 144 -5.86 -8.39 10.48
C ASN A 144 -5.85 -9.23 11.77
N LYS A 145 -4.69 -9.78 12.15
CA LYS A 145 -4.49 -10.50 13.43
C LYS A 145 -4.70 -9.56 14.62
N ILE A 146 -4.07 -8.37 14.60
CA ILE A 146 -4.26 -7.33 15.61
C ILE A 146 -5.73 -6.96 15.70
N ASN A 147 -6.38 -6.66 14.58
CA ASN A 147 -7.78 -6.27 14.49
C ASN A 147 -8.76 -7.31 15.08
N LYS A 148 -8.44 -8.59 14.95
CA LYS A 148 -9.25 -9.70 15.48
C LYS A 148 -9.04 -9.96 16.97
N HIS A 149 -7.85 -9.67 17.53
CA HIS A 149 -7.47 -10.12 18.86
C HIS A 149 -7.16 -9.00 19.85
N ARG A 150 -6.92 -7.77 19.37
CA ARG A 150 -6.65 -6.61 20.22
C ARG A 150 -7.81 -5.59 20.13
N LYS A 151 -7.82 -4.62 21.04
CA LYS A 151 -8.81 -3.51 21.05
C LYS A 151 -8.07 -2.18 20.94
N ASP A 152 -7.34 -2.05 19.87
CA ASP A 152 -6.38 -0.97 19.65
C ASP A 152 -6.87 0.00 18.58
N HIS A 153 -6.27 1.19 18.59
CA HIS A 153 -6.33 2.12 17.47
C HIS A 153 -5.13 1.89 16.54
N VAL A 154 -5.40 1.40 15.34
CA VAL A 154 -4.39 1.13 14.32
C VAL A 154 -4.47 2.21 13.26
N ILE A 155 -3.36 2.87 12.97
CA ILE A 155 -3.25 3.83 11.87
C ILE A 155 -2.29 3.25 10.83
N THR A 156 -2.71 3.22 9.56
CA THR A 156 -1.83 2.86 8.46
C THR A 156 -1.56 4.06 7.56
N LEU A 157 -0.32 4.16 7.09
CA LEU A 157 0.14 5.14 6.10
C LEU A 157 0.65 4.35 4.91
N GLU A 158 0.01 4.47 3.75
CA GLU A 158 0.26 3.60 2.59
C GLU A 158 0.33 4.40 1.28
N ASP A 159 0.99 3.85 0.26
CA ASP A 159 1.15 4.50 -1.05
C ASP A 159 1.20 3.47 -2.20
N PRO A 160 0.01 3.04 -2.70
CA PRO A 160 -1.34 3.23 -2.16
C PRO A 160 -1.74 2.18 -1.12
N ILE A 161 -2.99 2.23 -0.62
CA ILE A 161 -3.58 1.17 0.19
C ILE A 161 -3.78 -0.07 -0.68
N GLU A 162 -3.12 -1.19 -0.31
CA GLU A 162 -3.20 -2.46 -1.06
C GLU A 162 -4.27 -3.42 -0.52
N TYR A 163 -4.63 -3.33 0.75
CA TYR A 163 -5.66 -4.15 1.40
C TYR A 163 -6.56 -3.27 2.24
N LYS A 164 -7.87 -3.42 2.10
CA LYS A 164 -8.83 -2.68 2.92
C LYS A 164 -9.20 -3.48 4.17
N HIS A 165 -9.07 -2.86 5.33
CA HIS A 165 -9.45 -3.43 6.62
C HIS A 165 -10.78 -2.86 7.10
N ASN A 166 -11.69 -3.75 7.52
CA ASN A 166 -12.89 -3.36 8.26
C ASN A 166 -12.56 -3.30 9.76
N HIS A 167 -13.28 -2.48 10.51
CA HIS A 167 -13.22 -2.51 11.98
C HIS A 167 -13.80 -3.84 12.49
N ILE A 168 -13.09 -4.53 13.39
CA ILE A 168 -13.56 -5.76 14.05
C ILE A 168 -13.56 -5.52 15.56
N ASN A 169 -12.44 -5.75 16.25
CA ASN A 169 -12.24 -5.41 17.65
C ASN A 169 -11.43 -4.13 17.82
N SER A 170 -10.60 -3.79 16.85
CA SER A 170 -9.79 -2.57 16.80
C SER A 170 -10.38 -1.54 15.85
N ILE A 171 -10.01 -0.28 16.06
CA ILE A 171 -10.29 0.80 15.10
C ILE A 171 -9.14 0.81 14.09
N ILE A 172 -9.44 0.72 12.79
CA ILE A 172 -8.42 0.78 11.74
C ILE A 172 -8.64 2.03 10.89
N ASN A 173 -7.72 2.98 10.95
CA ASN A 173 -7.72 4.17 10.12
C ASN A 173 -6.60 4.06 9.08
N GLN A 174 -6.96 3.86 7.83
CA GLN A 174 -6.01 3.77 6.71
C GLN A 174 -5.95 5.11 5.99
N ARG A 175 -4.72 5.61 5.82
CA ARG A 175 -4.46 6.91 5.17
C ARG A 175 -3.53 6.71 3.99
N GLU A 176 -3.96 7.16 2.82
CA GLU A 176 -3.20 7.06 1.57
C GLU A 176 -2.39 8.34 1.32
N VAL A 177 -1.11 8.18 1.01
CA VAL A 177 -0.25 9.29 0.61
C VAL A 177 -0.75 9.85 -0.73
N GLY A 178 -0.76 11.18 -0.84
CA GLY A 178 -1.30 11.87 -2.02
C GLY A 178 -2.80 12.15 -1.97
N SER A 179 -3.58 11.34 -1.25
CA SER A 179 -5.04 11.54 -1.06
C SER A 179 -5.35 12.08 0.34
N ASP A 180 -4.95 11.38 1.40
CA ASP A 180 -5.30 11.67 2.78
C ASP A 180 -4.18 12.39 3.54
N THR A 181 -2.95 12.22 3.09
CA THR A 181 -1.77 12.91 3.63
C THR A 181 -0.80 13.27 2.48
N LYS A 182 0.05 14.28 2.71
CA LYS A 182 0.99 14.75 1.69
C LYS A 182 2.22 13.85 1.51
N SER A 183 2.65 13.18 2.60
CA SER A 183 3.82 12.31 2.62
C SER A 183 3.75 11.38 3.83
N PHE A 184 4.60 10.33 3.84
CA PHE A 184 4.77 9.46 5.00
C PHE A 184 5.18 10.24 6.25
N ALA A 185 6.16 11.14 6.14
CA ALA A 185 6.62 11.96 7.25
C ALA A 185 5.51 12.84 7.85
N ASN A 186 4.72 13.51 6.99
CA ASN A 186 3.60 14.32 7.46
C ASN A 186 2.50 13.48 8.11
N GLY A 187 2.15 12.34 7.49
CA GLY A 187 1.16 11.43 8.02
C GLY A 187 1.56 10.85 9.37
N LEU A 188 2.82 10.43 9.50
CA LEU A 188 3.35 9.84 10.74
C LEU A 188 3.40 10.85 11.90
N ARG A 189 3.84 12.09 11.63
CA ARG A 189 3.78 13.16 12.63
C ARG A 189 2.36 13.47 13.10
N ALA A 190 1.39 13.43 12.19
CA ALA A 190 -0.01 13.61 12.54
C ALA A 190 -0.54 12.43 13.36
N ALA A 191 -0.26 11.21 12.93
CA ALA A 191 -0.68 9.97 13.57
C ALA A 191 -0.32 9.93 15.07
N LEU A 192 0.86 10.42 15.46
CA LEU A 192 1.29 10.50 16.87
C LEU A 192 0.40 11.40 17.78
N ARG A 193 -0.54 12.15 17.19
CA ARG A 193 -1.54 12.97 17.92
C ARG A 193 -2.96 12.42 17.79
N GLU A 194 -3.10 11.27 17.15
CA GLU A 194 -4.37 10.62 16.88
C GLU A 194 -4.63 9.45 17.84
N ASP A 195 -3.88 9.35 18.96
CA ASP A 195 -3.96 8.30 19.98
C ASP A 195 -3.80 6.87 19.40
N PRO A 196 -2.73 6.59 18.64
CA PRO A 196 -2.52 5.28 18.07
C PRO A 196 -1.86 4.33 19.07
N ASP A 197 -2.24 3.06 19.04
CA ASP A 197 -1.49 1.96 19.69
C ASP A 197 -0.53 1.31 18.70
N VAL A 198 -0.99 1.19 17.44
CA VAL A 198 -0.25 0.55 16.35
C VAL A 198 -0.18 1.46 15.14
N ILE A 199 1.01 1.62 14.58
CA ILE A 199 1.23 2.42 13.37
C ILE A 199 1.87 1.54 12.30
N LEU A 200 1.28 1.48 11.11
CA LEU A 200 1.92 0.89 9.94
C LEU A 200 2.43 2.00 9.01
N VAL A 201 3.72 1.96 8.70
CA VAL A 201 4.36 2.81 7.70
C VAL A 201 4.69 1.96 6.49
N GLY A 202 3.91 2.12 5.42
CA GLY A 202 4.00 1.30 4.22
C GLY A 202 5.41 1.23 3.65
N GLU A 203 6.15 2.34 3.70
CA GLU A 203 7.54 2.40 3.28
C GLU A 203 8.31 3.53 3.97
N MET A 204 9.55 3.25 4.41
CA MET A 204 10.47 4.25 4.96
C MET A 204 11.59 4.55 3.97
N ARG A 205 11.51 5.70 3.28
CA ARG A 205 12.51 6.12 2.27
C ARG A 205 13.42 7.26 2.71
N ASP A 206 12.94 8.11 3.60
CA ASP A 206 13.59 9.35 3.99
C ASP A 206 13.96 9.36 5.49
N THR A 207 14.96 10.17 5.84
CA THR A 207 15.47 10.31 7.21
C THR A 207 14.41 10.71 8.21
N GLU A 208 13.51 11.60 7.82
CA GLU A 208 12.49 12.13 8.72
C GLU A 208 11.47 11.05 9.09
N THR A 209 11.00 10.27 8.10
CA THR A 209 10.09 9.14 8.33
C THR A 209 10.74 8.09 9.22
N ILE A 210 12.02 7.73 8.97
CA ILE A 210 12.77 6.76 9.78
C ILE A 210 12.94 7.25 11.22
N ALA A 211 13.38 8.50 11.43
CA ALA A 211 13.58 9.07 12.76
C ALA A 211 12.27 9.11 13.56
N THR A 212 11.17 9.51 12.90
CA THR A 212 9.86 9.59 13.56
C THR A 212 9.32 8.19 13.90
N ALA A 213 9.53 7.19 13.06
CA ALA A 213 9.13 5.80 13.31
C ALA A 213 9.89 5.20 14.49
N ILE A 214 11.20 5.46 14.58
CA ILE A 214 12.03 5.06 15.72
C ILE A 214 11.52 5.70 17.01
N THR A 215 11.31 7.02 17.00
CA THR A 215 10.80 7.76 18.16
C THR A 215 9.41 7.24 18.58
N ALA A 216 8.52 6.95 17.66
CA ALA A 216 7.21 6.37 17.93
C ALA A 216 7.34 5.02 18.66
N ALA A 217 8.22 4.14 18.18
CA ALA A 217 8.46 2.85 18.81
C ALA A 217 9.04 2.98 20.24
N GLU A 218 9.94 3.94 20.47
CA GLU A 218 10.51 4.23 21.78
C GLU A 218 9.47 4.81 22.76
N THR A 219 8.55 5.61 22.26
CA THR A 219 7.53 6.29 23.08
C THR A 219 6.29 5.46 23.37
N GLY A 220 6.28 4.16 22.99
CA GLY A 220 5.28 3.22 23.46
C GLY A 220 4.37 2.62 22.39
N HIS A 221 4.56 2.95 21.11
CA HIS A 221 3.76 2.44 20.01
C HIS A 221 4.35 1.17 19.38
N LEU A 222 3.51 0.28 18.87
CA LEU A 222 3.95 -0.77 17.97
C LEU A 222 4.02 -0.21 16.55
N VAL A 223 5.22 -0.09 16.01
CA VAL A 223 5.46 0.43 14.65
C VAL A 223 5.82 -0.73 13.72
N LEU A 224 5.03 -0.92 12.69
CA LEU A 224 5.27 -1.88 11.60
C LEU A 224 5.71 -1.09 10.38
N ALA A 225 6.85 -1.44 9.77
CA ALA A 225 7.34 -0.68 8.63
C ALA A 225 8.03 -1.55 7.58
N THR A 226 8.14 -1.06 6.35
CA THR A 226 8.87 -1.76 5.29
C THR A 226 10.11 -1.01 4.82
N LEU A 227 11.07 -1.81 4.35
CA LEU A 227 12.27 -1.36 3.64
C LEU A 227 12.57 -2.31 2.47
N HIS A 228 13.23 -1.79 1.43
CA HIS A 228 13.63 -2.57 0.26
C HIS A 228 15.07 -3.11 0.39
N THR A 229 15.41 -3.66 1.53
CA THR A 229 16.71 -4.31 1.79
C THR A 229 16.57 -5.82 1.73
N GLN A 230 17.67 -6.53 1.47
CA GLN A 230 17.64 -7.98 1.24
C GLN A 230 17.83 -8.81 2.52
N ASP A 231 18.49 -8.25 3.53
CA ASP A 231 18.81 -8.95 4.79
C ASP A 231 18.81 -8.00 6.00
N ALA A 232 18.93 -8.56 7.19
CA ALA A 232 18.90 -7.86 8.46
C ALA A 232 20.06 -6.86 8.60
N ALA A 233 21.27 -7.28 8.23
CA ALA A 233 22.47 -6.45 8.41
C ALA A 233 22.41 -5.23 7.49
N SER A 234 22.03 -5.42 6.21
CA SER A 234 21.85 -4.32 5.26
C SER A 234 20.72 -3.38 5.68
N THR A 235 19.67 -3.89 6.32
CA THR A 235 18.57 -3.08 6.85
C THR A 235 19.04 -2.15 7.97
N VAL A 236 19.75 -2.70 8.95
CA VAL A 236 20.30 -1.91 10.07
C VAL A 236 21.28 -0.85 9.54
N ASN A 237 22.20 -1.24 8.66
CA ASN A 237 23.11 -0.29 8.04
C ASN A 237 22.37 0.79 7.26
N ARG A 238 21.36 0.43 6.46
CA ARG A 238 20.54 1.39 5.70
C ARG A 238 19.86 2.40 6.60
N ILE A 239 19.34 1.97 7.75
CA ILE A 239 18.73 2.88 8.73
C ILE A 239 19.80 3.84 9.29
N ILE A 240 20.98 3.34 9.65
CA ILE A 240 22.05 4.15 10.22
C ILE A 240 22.58 5.14 9.18
N ASP A 241 22.83 4.69 7.95
CA ASP A 241 23.47 5.47 6.88
C ASP A 241 22.60 6.65 6.38
N VAL A 242 21.31 6.64 6.65
CA VAL A 242 20.38 7.73 6.33
C VAL A 242 20.61 8.94 7.25
N PHE A 243 21.20 8.73 8.43
CA PHE A 243 21.47 9.80 9.40
C PHE A 243 22.84 10.42 9.18
N PRO A 244 23.00 11.74 9.48
CA PRO A 244 24.29 12.39 9.51
C PRO A 244 25.29 11.67 10.44
N GLU A 245 26.58 11.66 10.11
CA GLU A 245 27.62 10.92 10.84
C GLU A 245 27.59 11.15 12.37
N HIS A 246 27.36 12.40 12.81
CA HIS A 246 27.30 12.75 14.23
C HIS A 246 26.11 12.14 14.97
N GLN A 247 25.06 11.69 14.27
CA GLN A 247 23.88 11.04 14.85
C GLN A 247 23.94 9.50 14.76
N GLN A 248 24.76 8.96 13.86
CA GLN A 248 24.80 7.51 13.60
C GLN A 248 25.17 6.69 14.86
N GLN A 249 26.06 7.21 15.70
CA GLN A 249 26.44 6.53 16.93
C GLN A 249 25.26 6.41 17.91
N GLN A 250 24.47 7.46 18.04
CA GLN A 250 23.25 7.45 18.85
C GLN A 250 22.22 6.46 18.30
N ILE A 251 21.99 6.48 17.00
CA ILE A 251 21.06 5.56 16.32
C ILE A 251 21.48 4.09 16.47
N ARG A 252 22.78 3.79 16.50
CA ARG A 252 23.31 2.42 16.74
C ARG A 252 23.00 1.90 18.13
N ILE A 253 22.88 2.77 19.12
CA ILE A 253 22.62 2.42 20.53
C ILE A 253 21.12 2.27 20.81
N GLN A 254 20.27 3.03 20.12
CA GLN A 254 18.81 3.01 20.26
C GLN A 254 18.15 1.68 19.87
N PRO A 255 18.65 0.87 18.90
CA PRO A 255 17.96 -0.30 18.35
C PRO A 255 17.87 -1.57 19.22
N VAL A 256 18.20 -1.53 20.50
CA VAL A 256 18.12 -2.75 21.35
C VAL A 256 16.71 -3.35 21.46
N SER A 257 15.70 -2.63 20.96
CA SER A 257 14.29 -3.06 21.01
C SER A 257 13.69 -3.38 19.62
N TYR A 258 14.50 -3.51 18.56
CA TYR A 258 13.96 -3.75 17.22
C TYR A 258 13.88 -5.22 16.90
N THR A 259 12.73 -5.65 16.43
CA THR A 259 12.54 -6.95 15.82
C THR A 259 12.54 -6.80 14.31
N HIS A 260 13.40 -7.54 13.65
CA HIS A 260 13.58 -7.53 12.21
C HIS A 260 13.10 -8.84 11.59
N LEU A 261 12.33 -8.73 10.51
CA LEU A 261 11.89 -9.86 9.72
C LEU A 261 12.27 -9.62 8.26
N THR A 262 13.06 -10.55 7.71
CA THR A 262 13.30 -10.62 6.26
C THR A 262 12.43 -11.72 5.68
N LEU A 263 11.57 -11.36 4.72
CA LEU A 263 10.79 -12.35 3.99
C LEU A 263 11.60 -12.87 2.81
N PRO A 264 11.83 -14.19 2.72
CA PRO A 264 12.37 -14.77 1.50
C PRO A 264 11.35 -14.58 0.38
N THR A 265 11.83 -14.33 -0.83
CA THR A 265 10.97 -14.34 -2.01
C THR A 265 10.33 -15.72 -2.13
N ILE A 266 9.01 -15.80 -1.98
CA ILE A 266 8.25 -17.02 -2.25
C ILE A 266 8.08 -17.08 -3.75
N TYR A 267 8.76 -18.02 -4.41
CA TYR A 267 8.59 -18.32 -5.84
C TYR A 267 7.32 -19.12 -6.08
#